data_cd37b7c46fb2007a4e291f473fa67a90
#
_entry.id   cd37b7c46fb2007a4e291f473fa67a90
#
_cell.length_a   1.000
_cell.length_b   1.000
_cell.length_c   1.000
_cell.angle_alpha   90.00
_cell.angle_beta   90.00
_cell.angle_gamma   90.00
#
_symmetry.space_group_name_H-M   'P 1'
#
loop_
_entity.id
_entity.type
_entity.pdbx_description
1 polymer ?
#
loop_
_entity_poly.entity_id
_entity_poly.type
_entity_poly.pdbx_seq_one_letter_code
_entity_poly.pdbx_strand_id
1 'polypeptide(L)'
;MENKERAAASRLIKKYSIILILIALMIVLTMIKPQFIKPGNLVNMLRQISLVGILTMGMMLVILIGDIDISGGPQIALTSVICAYFASRECPLVLAFLMPLLAGLCCGLVNGVLTAKMRIPSFIATLGMMSVAK
;
A
#
# COMPACT_ATOMS: atom_id res chain seq x y z
N MET A 1 22.43 -34.04 24.57
CA MET A 1 22.75 -33.25 23.39
C MET A 1 21.50 -32.99 22.52
N GLU A 2 20.69 -33.98 22.27
CA GLU A 2 19.47 -33.93 21.44
C GLU A 2 18.41 -32.86 21.85
N ASN A 3 18.20 -32.68 23.17
CA ASN A 3 17.24 -31.68 23.67
C ASN A 3 17.67 -30.21 23.43
N LYS A 4 18.99 -29.93 23.38
CA LYS A 4 19.49 -28.58 23.07
C LYS A 4 19.38 -28.26 21.58
N GLU A 5 19.60 -29.25 20.72
CA GLU A 5 19.45 -29.10 19.27
C GLU A 5 17.99 -28.94 18.86
N ARG A 6 17.08 -29.69 19.44
CA ARG A 6 15.63 -29.54 19.23
C ARG A 6 15.12 -28.16 19.70
N ALA A 7 15.63 -27.67 20.84
CA ALA A 7 15.29 -26.34 21.33
C ALA A 7 15.85 -25.22 20.43
N ALA A 8 17.04 -25.37 19.88
CA ALA A 8 17.64 -24.44 18.94
C ALA A 8 16.88 -24.44 17.60
N ALA A 9 16.56 -25.60 17.05
CA ALA A 9 15.78 -25.76 15.84
C ALA A 9 14.38 -25.14 16.00
N SER A 10 13.71 -25.38 17.13
CA SER A 10 12.38 -24.81 17.38
C SER A 10 12.41 -23.27 17.50
N ARG A 11 13.47 -22.68 18.05
CA ARG A 11 13.66 -21.21 18.07
C ARG A 11 13.91 -20.63 16.68
N LEU A 12 14.71 -21.32 15.86
CA LEU A 12 14.95 -20.92 14.47
C LEU A 12 13.68 -21.03 13.64
N ILE A 13 12.91 -22.12 13.77
CA ILE A 13 11.63 -22.29 13.09
C ILE A 13 10.65 -21.19 13.49
N LYS A 14 10.54 -20.86 14.79
CA LYS A 14 9.68 -19.77 15.26
C LYS A 14 10.14 -18.40 14.73
N LYS A 15 11.44 -18.15 14.67
CA LYS A 15 11.99 -16.89 14.18
C LYS A 15 11.76 -16.68 12.69
N TYR A 16 11.84 -17.76 11.90
CA TYR A 16 11.72 -17.72 10.44
C TYR A 16 10.40 -18.29 9.93
N SER A 17 9.42 -18.55 10.82
CA SER A 17 8.13 -19.17 10.47
C SER A 17 7.42 -18.47 9.33
N ILE A 18 7.41 -17.14 9.31
CA ILE A 18 6.77 -16.34 8.24
C ILE A 18 7.44 -16.59 6.89
N ILE A 19 8.78 -16.63 6.87
CA ILE A 19 9.56 -16.90 5.65
C ILE A 19 9.34 -18.32 5.16
N LEU A 20 9.34 -19.29 6.07
CA LEU A 20 9.09 -20.69 5.74
C LEU A 20 7.69 -20.92 5.17
N ILE A 21 6.67 -20.29 5.77
CA ILE A 21 5.29 -20.34 5.27
C ILE A 21 5.22 -19.69 3.89
N LEU A 22 5.88 -18.56 3.68
CA LEU A 22 5.90 -17.89 2.39
C LEU A 22 6.53 -18.77 1.30
N ILE A 23 7.69 -19.37 1.60
CA ILE A 23 8.37 -20.29 0.66
C ILE A 23 7.49 -21.50 0.35
N ALA A 24 6.90 -22.12 1.37
CA ALA A 24 5.99 -23.26 1.18
C ALA A 24 4.79 -22.88 0.32
N LEU A 25 4.19 -21.72 0.56
CA LEU A 25 3.09 -21.19 -0.24
C LEU A 25 3.51 -20.96 -1.69
N MET A 26 4.67 -20.37 -1.94
CA MET A 26 5.20 -20.16 -3.29
C MET A 26 5.43 -21.48 -4.03
N ILE A 27 5.95 -22.49 -3.36
CA ILE A 27 6.14 -23.85 -3.95
C ILE A 27 4.77 -24.44 -4.31
N VAL A 28 3.83 -24.43 -3.40
CA VAL A 28 2.46 -24.98 -3.64
C VAL A 28 1.79 -24.27 -4.80
N LEU A 29 1.82 -22.94 -4.84
CA LEU A 29 1.22 -22.16 -5.93
C LEU A 29 1.89 -22.42 -7.28
N THR A 30 3.21 -22.60 -7.29
CA THR A 30 3.96 -22.95 -8.52
C THR A 30 3.60 -24.34 -9.01
N MET A 31 3.39 -25.31 -8.12
CA MET A 31 2.96 -26.66 -8.50
C MET A 31 1.54 -26.68 -9.07
N ILE A 32 0.62 -25.89 -8.50
CA ILE A 32 -0.77 -25.78 -8.99
C ILE A 32 -0.83 -25.02 -10.31
N LYS A 33 -0.09 -23.92 -10.42
CA LYS A 33 -0.04 -23.07 -11.62
C LYS A 33 1.39 -22.64 -11.94
N PRO A 34 2.07 -23.33 -12.87
CA PRO A 34 3.45 -22.99 -13.26
C PRO A 34 3.62 -21.56 -13.80
N GLN A 35 2.52 -20.92 -14.21
CA GLN A 35 2.52 -19.52 -14.63
C GLN A 35 2.88 -18.55 -13.51
N PHE A 36 2.75 -18.99 -12.24
CA PHE A 36 3.00 -18.16 -11.07
C PHE A 36 4.43 -17.61 -11.03
N ILE A 37 5.43 -18.44 -11.41
CA ILE A 37 6.86 -18.10 -11.38
C ILE A 37 7.35 -17.47 -12.72
N LYS A 38 6.48 -17.35 -13.74
CA LYS A 38 6.88 -16.73 -15.00
C LYS A 38 7.34 -15.28 -14.81
N PRO A 39 8.39 -14.83 -15.53
CA PRO A 39 8.93 -13.47 -15.37
C PRO A 39 7.89 -12.36 -15.48
N GLY A 40 6.93 -12.49 -16.42
CA GLY A 40 5.85 -11.51 -16.56
C GLY A 40 4.96 -11.40 -15.34
N ASN A 41 4.64 -12.52 -14.67
CA ASN A 41 3.85 -12.50 -13.45
C ASN A 41 4.66 -11.91 -12.28
N LEU A 42 5.95 -12.27 -12.17
CA LEU A 42 6.83 -11.70 -11.15
C LEU A 42 6.96 -10.17 -11.27
N VAL A 43 7.10 -9.66 -12.49
CA VAL A 43 7.13 -8.21 -12.74
C VAL A 43 5.81 -7.56 -12.33
N ASN A 44 4.66 -8.18 -12.63
CA ASN A 44 3.36 -7.68 -12.20
C ASN A 44 3.21 -7.68 -10.68
N MET A 45 3.67 -8.73 -10.00
CA MET A 45 3.70 -8.79 -8.54
C MET A 45 4.58 -7.67 -7.94
N LEU A 46 5.78 -7.45 -8.51
CA LEU A 46 6.67 -6.37 -8.06
C LEU A 46 6.03 -4.99 -8.24
N ARG A 47 5.32 -4.76 -9.35
CA ARG A 47 4.56 -3.50 -9.55
C ARG A 47 3.50 -3.31 -8.48
N GLN A 48 2.71 -4.35 -8.20
CA GLN A 48 1.69 -4.28 -7.15
C GLN A 48 2.30 -4.02 -5.76
N ILE A 49 3.38 -4.74 -5.42
CA ILE A 49 4.10 -4.53 -4.15
C ILE A 49 4.64 -3.11 -4.06
N SER A 50 5.16 -2.55 -5.14
CA SER A 50 5.67 -1.17 -5.15
C SER A 50 4.58 -0.14 -4.87
N LEU A 51 3.40 -0.30 -5.49
CA LEU A 51 2.26 0.58 -5.25
C LEU A 51 1.77 0.51 -3.80
N VAL A 52 1.56 -0.72 -3.30
CA VAL A 52 1.14 -0.94 -1.91
C VAL A 52 2.22 -0.47 -0.93
N GLY A 53 3.50 -0.66 -1.26
CA GLY A 53 4.62 -0.22 -0.44
C GLY A 53 4.67 1.30 -0.26
N ILE A 54 4.49 2.07 -1.33
CA ILE A 54 4.44 3.53 -1.27
C ILE A 54 3.25 4.00 -0.42
N LEU A 55 2.06 3.40 -0.64
CA LEU A 55 0.88 3.70 0.16
C LEU A 55 1.11 3.38 1.64
N THR A 56 1.69 2.23 1.94
CA THR A 56 1.97 1.79 3.31
C THR A 56 2.93 2.73 4.02
N MET A 57 3.93 3.28 3.33
CA MET A 57 4.82 4.29 3.90
C MET A 57 4.07 5.58 4.28
N GLY A 58 3.15 6.04 3.45
CA GLY A 58 2.27 7.17 3.79
C GLY A 58 1.39 6.86 5.00
N MET A 59 0.74 5.70 5.00
CA MET A 59 -0.12 5.25 6.12
C MET A 59 0.67 5.07 7.43
N MET A 60 1.92 4.61 7.35
CA MET A 60 2.79 4.47 8.52
C MET A 60 3.00 5.81 9.25
N LEU A 61 3.18 6.91 8.52
CA LEU A 61 3.33 8.24 9.11
C LEU A 61 2.06 8.66 9.87
N VAL A 62 0.89 8.36 9.32
CA VAL A 62 -0.41 8.66 9.98
C VAL A 62 -0.56 7.82 11.26
N ILE A 63 -0.21 6.53 11.21
CA ILE A 63 -0.29 5.64 12.38
C ILE A 63 0.71 6.08 13.48
N LEU A 64 1.90 6.55 13.11
CA LEU A 64 2.90 7.03 14.07
C LEU A 64 2.43 8.23 14.90
N ILE A 65 1.57 9.08 14.37
CA ILE A 65 0.95 10.20 15.13
C ILE A 65 -0.31 9.78 15.89
N GLY A 66 -0.69 8.50 15.83
CA GLY A 66 -1.84 7.95 16.55
C GLY A 66 -3.17 8.08 15.80
N ASP A 67 -3.14 8.47 14.53
CA ASP A 67 -4.32 8.68 13.68
C ASP A 67 -4.58 7.48 12.75
N ILE A 68 -5.78 7.44 12.16
CA ILE A 68 -6.20 6.42 11.19
C ILE A 68 -6.69 7.12 9.93
N ASP A 69 -6.10 6.79 8.78
CA ASP A 69 -6.54 7.27 7.47
C ASP A 69 -7.07 6.10 6.64
N ILE A 70 -8.37 6.10 6.35
CA ILE A 70 -9.02 5.10 5.51
C ILE A 70 -9.31 5.60 4.10
N SER A 71 -8.93 6.84 3.79
CA SER A 71 -9.16 7.47 2.48
C SER A 71 -8.13 7.09 1.41
N GLY A 72 -7.04 6.39 1.78
CA GLY A 72 -5.93 6.10 0.88
C GLY A 72 -6.32 5.33 -0.39
N GLY A 73 -7.18 4.33 -0.28
CA GLY A 73 -7.68 3.57 -1.45
C GLY A 73 -8.44 4.46 -2.46
N PRO A 74 -9.50 5.16 -2.06
CA PRO A 74 -10.22 6.12 -2.91
C PRO A 74 -9.34 7.24 -3.45
N GLN A 75 -8.37 7.75 -2.67
CA GLN A 75 -7.43 8.76 -3.16
C GLN A 75 -6.54 8.23 -4.30
N ILE A 76 -6.11 6.96 -4.25
CA ILE A 76 -5.39 6.33 -5.36
C ILE A 76 -6.29 6.27 -6.60
N ALA A 77 -7.57 5.91 -6.47
CA ALA A 77 -8.50 5.88 -7.58
C ALA A 77 -8.66 7.28 -8.20
N LEU A 78 -8.92 8.29 -7.39
CA LEU A 78 -9.05 9.68 -7.82
C LEU A 78 -7.80 10.16 -8.57
N THR A 79 -6.62 9.99 -7.97
CA THR A 79 -5.35 10.43 -8.58
C THR A 79 -5.03 9.66 -9.86
N SER A 80 -5.40 8.38 -9.94
CA SER A 80 -5.25 7.58 -11.16
C SER A 80 -6.15 8.09 -12.30
N VAL A 81 -7.40 8.45 -12.01
CA VAL A 81 -8.33 9.03 -12.98
C VAL A 81 -7.81 10.38 -13.49
N ILE A 82 -7.33 11.24 -12.59
CA ILE A 82 -6.72 12.54 -12.97
C ILE A 82 -5.51 12.31 -13.86
N CYS A 83 -4.61 11.38 -13.50
CA CYS A 83 -3.44 11.03 -14.31
C CYS A 83 -3.86 10.57 -15.73
N ALA A 84 -4.81 9.64 -15.81
CA ALA A 84 -5.32 9.11 -17.05
C ALA A 84 -5.98 10.21 -17.92
N TYR A 85 -6.73 11.13 -17.31
CA TYR A 85 -7.36 12.25 -18.01
C TYR A 85 -6.32 13.15 -18.70
N PHE A 86 -5.26 13.57 -17.99
CA PHE A 86 -4.22 14.41 -18.58
C PHE A 86 -3.38 13.65 -19.60
N ALA A 87 -3.10 12.36 -19.36
CA ALA A 87 -2.37 11.51 -20.29
C ALA A 87 -3.14 11.29 -21.61
N SER A 88 -4.48 11.12 -21.56
CA SER A 88 -5.33 10.94 -22.74
C SER A 88 -5.50 12.21 -23.58
N ARG A 89 -5.19 13.39 -23.03
CA ARG A 89 -5.27 14.69 -23.71
C ARG A 89 -3.97 15.12 -24.36
N GLU A 90 -2.99 14.22 -24.46
CA GLU A 90 -1.64 14.51 -25.01
C GLU A 90 -0.95 15.69 -24.30
N CYS A 91 -1.35 15.98 -23.06
CA CYS A 91 -0.70 16.99 -22.25
C CYS A 91 0.75 16.63 -21.96
N PRO A 92 1.63 17.61 -21.71
CA PRO A 92 2.99 17.33 -21.28
C PRO A 92 3.02 16.35 -20.11
N LEU A 93 3.93 15.38 -20.15
CA LEU A 93 4.06 14.33 -19.14
C LEU A 93 4.18 14.91 -17.72
N VAL A 94 4.80 16.07 -17.60
CA VAL A 94 4.93 16.80 -16.33
C VAL A 94 3.55 17.12 -15.73
N LEU A 95 2.59 17.56 -16.53
CA LEU A 95 1.22 17.87 -16.06
C LEU A 95 0.48 16.60 -15.65
N ALA A 96 0.64 15.50 -16.41
CA ALA A 96 0.01 14.23 -16.10
C ALA A 96 0.48 13.65 -14.73
N PHE A 97 1.68 14.00 -14.27
CA PHE A 97 2.19 13.62 -12.94
C PHE A 97 1.91 14.68 -11.88
N LEU A 98 2.03 15.95 -12.20
CA LEU A 98 1.89 17.04 -11.24
C LEU A 98 0.45 17.20 -10.74
N MET A 99 -0.52 17.08 -11.62
CA MET A 99 -1.94 17.30 -11.26
C MET A 99 -2.48 16.25 -10.26
N PRO A 100 -2.26 14.94 -10.45
CA PRO A 100 -2.64 13.95 -9.44
C PRO A 100 -1.88 14.13 -8.11
N LEU A 101 -0.61 14.54 -8.14
CA LEU A 101 0.17 14.82 -6.94
C LEU A 101 -0.45 16.01 -6.16
N LEU A 102 -0.81 17.09 -6.84
CA LEU A 102 -1.50 18.23 -6.22
C LEU A 102 -2.87 17.85 -5.67
N ALA A 103 -3.63 17.03 -6.38
CA ALA A 103 -4.93 16.54 -5.90
C ALA A 103 -4.78 15.71 -4.62
N GLY A 104 -3.83 14.78 -4.56
CA GLY A 104 -3.52 14.00 -3.36
C GLY A 104 -3.06 14.88 -2.21
N LEU A 105 -2.19 15.87 -2.48
CA LEU A 105 -1.74 16.84 -1.49
C LEU A 105 -2.91 17.66 -0.92
N CYS A 106 -3.82 18.12 -1.76
CA CYS A 106 -5.02 18.85 -1.32
C CYS A 106 -5.91 17.99 -0.42
N CYS A 107 -6.16 16.73 -0.80
CA CYS A 107 -6.94 15.80 0.03
C CYS A 107 -6.27 15.57 1.40
N GLY A 108 -4.95 15.34 1.43
CA GLY A 108 -4.19 15.17 2.66
C GLY A 108 -4.19 16.43 3.52
N LEU A 109 -4.05 17.60 2.92
CA LEU A 109 -4.08 18.88 3.61
C LEU A 109 -5.45 19.16 4.25
N VAL A 110 -6.54 18.86 3.54
CA VAL A 110 -7.90 18.97 4.09
C VAL A 110 -8.08 18.04 5.29
N ASN A 111 -7.71 16.75 5.15
CA ASN A 111 -7.76 15.79 6.26
C ASN A 111 -6.93 16.27 7.47
N GLY A 112 -5.71 16.74 7.23
CA GLY A 112 -4.82 17.26 8.27
C GLY A 112 -5.39 18.48 8.98
N VAL A 113 -5.97 19.44 8.27
CA VAL A 113 -6.61 20.63 8.85
C VAL A 113 -7.84 20.26 9.67
N LEU A 114 -8.68 19.37 9.17
CA LEU A 114 -9.87 18.89 9.87
C LEU A 114 -9.48 18.19 11.19
N THR A 115 -8.44 17.38 11.16
CA THR A 115 -7.99 16.61 12.33
C THR A 115 -7.23 17.52 13.31
N ALA A 116 -6.21 18.25 12.85
CA ALA A 116 -5.31 18.99 13.73
C ALA A 116 -5.91 20.31 14.24
N LYS A 117 -6.61 21.08 13.39
CA LYS A 117 -7.19 22.38 13.77
C LYS A 117 -8.61 22.27 14.30
N MET A 118 -9.46 21.51 13.61
CA MET A 118 -10.87 21.40 13.99
C MET A 118 -11.11 20.30 15.04
N ARG A 119 -10.07 19.53 15.39
CA ARG A 119 -10.14 18.44 16.36
C ARG A 119 -11.20 17.38 16.03
N ILE A 120 -11.50 17.20 14.75
CA ILE A 120 -12.39 16.14 14.29
C ILE A 120 -11.58 14.83 14.34
N PRO A 121 -12.12 13.73 14.89
CA PRO A 121 -11.44 12.45 14.86
C PRO A 121 -11.01 12.08 13.43
N SER A 122 -9.76 11.69 13.24
CA SER A 122 -9.16 11.40 11.93
C SER A 122 -9.97 10.39 11.12
N PHE A 123 -10.52 9.39 11.80
CA PHE A 123 -11.42 8.40 11.20
C PHE A 123 -12.66 9.04 10.54
N ILE A 124 -13.29 10.05 11.17
CA ILE A 124 -14.47 10.73 10.61
C ILE A 124 -14.07 11.63 9.43
N ALA A 125 -12.96 12.37 9.57
CA ALA A 125 -12.46 13.23 8.49
C ALA A 125 -12.11 12.41 7.24
N THR A 126 -11.41 11.28 7.42
CA THR A 126 -11.00 10.41 6.32
C THR A 126 -12.14 9.60 5.71
N LEU A 127 -13.20 9.26 6.48
CA LEU A 127 -14.46 8.74 5.93
C LEU A 127 -15.15 9.74 5.02
N GLY A 128 -15.22 11.01 5.43
CA GLY A 128 -15.73 12.09 4.59
C GLY A 128 -14.92 12.23 3.30
N MET A 129 -13.59 12.26 3.41
CA MET A 129 -12.70 12.32 2.25
C MET A 129 -12.83 11.11 1.34
N MET A 130 -13.00 9.91 1.89
CA MET A 130 -13.28 8.69 1.13
C MET A 130 -14.53 8.85 0.25
N SER A 131 -15.57 9.52 0.74
CA SER A 131 -16.81 9.76 0.00
C SER A 131 -16.66 10.84 -1.08
N VAL A 132 -15.79 11.83 -0.85
CA VAL A 132 -15.49 12.89 -1.84
C VAL A 132 -14.58 12.38 -2.95
N ALA A 133 -13.66 11.48 -2.66
CA ALA A 133 -12.69 10.93 -3.62
C ALA A 133 -13.24 9.77 -4.47
N LYS A 134 -14.46 9.34 -4.27
CA LYS A 134 -15.12 8.21 -4.96
C LYS A 134 -15.92 8.65 -6.16
#